data_15bd27fde156e45577ae63ce1981701f
#
_entry.id   15bd27fde156e45577ae63ce1981701f
#
_cell.length_a   1.000
_cell.length_b   1.000
_cell.length_c   1.000
_cell.angle_alpha   90.00
_cell.angle_beta   90.00
_cell.angle_gamma   90.00
#
_symmetry.space_group_name_H-M   'P 1'
#
loop_
_entity.id
_entity.type
_entity.pdbx_description
1 polymer ?
#
loop_
_entity_poly.entity_id
_entity_poly.type
_entity_poly.pdbx_seq_one_letter_code
_entity_poly.pdbx_strand_id
1 'polypeptide(L)'
;NNSLQDNHLTIKLSGSAGQSLGAFATRGLKLEVSGDANDYVGKGLSGGMIVVRPALASRLVAAQNTIIGNTVLYGATAGYLFAAGRAGERFAVRNSGAHVVIEGCGSNGCEYMTGGVAVILGSIGANFGAGMTGGMGYLYDPDGVATSRLNMETLVSCPVAVPHWQGQLKELIESHAAETDSERASNILQNWDLELSKFIQICPKEMLNKLIHPLGVEATSIPAE
;
A
#
# COMPACT_ATOMS: atom_id res chain seq x y z
N ASN A 1 -25.89 16.46 -4.05
CA ASN A 1 -24.61 15.90 -4.45
C ASN A 1 -24.87 14.67 -5.32
N ASN A 2 -24.74 14.81 -6.65
CA ASN A 2 -24.78 13.68 -7.59
C ASN A 2 -23.38 13.02 -7.66
N SER A 3 -22.88 12.48 -6.56
CA SER A 3 -21.67 11.65 -6.61
C SER A 3 -22.05 10.28 -7.17
N LEU A 4 -21.31 9.78 -8.15
CA LEU A 4 -21.46 8.43 -8.65
C LEU A 4 -21.26 7.42 -7.51
N GLN A 5 -21.96 6.29 -7.60
CA GLN A 5 -21.71 5.15 -6.71
C GLN A 5 -20.31 4.60 -6.97
N ASP A 6 -19.71 3.94 -5.99
CA ASP A 6 -18.41 3.30 -6.16
C ASP A 6 -18.49 2.27 -7.28
N ASN A 7 -17.45 2.23 -8.11
CA ASN A 7 -17.35 1.31 -9.26
C ASN A 7 -18.50 1.42 -10.28
N HIS A 8 -19.14 2.58 -10.37
CA HIS A 8 -20.23 2.83 -11.31
C HIS A 8 -19.82 2.55 -12.77
N LEU A 9 -18.61 2.94 -13.14
CA LEU A 9 -17.99 2.64 -14.43
C LEU A 9 -16.74 1.80 -14.22
N THR A 10 -16.73 0.58 -14.73
CA THR A 10 -15.55 -0.29 -14.73
C THR A 10 -14.98 -0.39 -16.14
N ILE A 11 -13.71 -0.02 -16.31
CA ILE A 11 -12.97 -0.15 -17.57
C ILE A 11 -11.96 -1.28 -17.41
N LYS A 12 -12.08 -2.33 -18.23
CA LYS A 12 -11.16 -3.47 -18.24
C LYS A 12 -10.18 -3.33 -19.39
N LEU A 13 -8.90 -3.37 -19.09
CA LEU A 13 -7.79 -3.22 -20.01
C LEU A 13 -6.93 -4.48 -20.00
N SER A 14 -6.33 -4.82 -21.13
CA SER A 14 -5.41 -5.95 -21.27
C SER A 14 -4.13 -5.50 -21.96
N GLY A 15 -2.99 -5.92 -21.44
CA GLY A 15 -1.66 -5.58 -21.93
C GLY A 15 -0.96 -4.54 -21.06
N SER A 16 0.04 -3.87 -21.62
CA SER A 16 0.84 -2.86 -20.92
C SER A 16 0.19 -1.50 -21.01
N ALA A 17 -0.19 -0.92 -19.88
CA ALA A 17 -0.60 0.47 -19.81
C ALA A 17 0.63 1.38 -19.72
N GLY A 18 0.57 2.53 -20.39
CA GLY A 18 1.63 3.53 -20.36
C GLY A 18 1.73 4.25 -19.01
N GLN A 19 2.40 5.39 -19.02
CA GLN A 19 2.54 6.26 -17.85
C GLN A 19 1.21 6.88 -17.43
N SER A 20 1.09 7.18 -16.13
CA SER A 20 -0.03 7.92 -15.54
C SER A 20 -1.39 7.23 -15.71
N LEU A 21 -1.43 5.88 -15.73
CA LEU A 21 -2.70 5.16 -15.71
C LEU A 21 -3.55 5.63 -14.52
N GLY A 22 -4.81 5.99 -14.78
CA GLY A 22 -5.75 6.42 -13.75
C GLY A 22 -5.38 7.74 -13.07
N ALA A 23 -4.54 8.59 -13.69
CA ALA A 23 -4.25 9.91 -13.16
C ALA A 23 -5.54 10.72 -12.97
N PHE A 24 -5.69 11.28 -11.74
CA PHE A 24 -6.85 12.07 -11.32
C PHE A 24 -8.19 11.32 -11.36
N ALA A 25 -8.18 9.99 -11.39
CA ALA A 25 -9.41 9.20 -11.38
C ALA A 25 -10.24 9.49 -10.12
N THR A 26 -11.51 9.79 -10.33
CA THR A 26 -12.46 10.20 -9.28
C THR A 26 -13.34 9.03 -8.85
N ARG A 27 -14.09 9.24 -7.77
CA ARG A 27 -15.10 8.30 -7.28
C ARG A 27 -16.04 7.85 -8.41
N GLY A 28 -16.38 6.58 -8.42
CA GLY A 28 -17.24 5.95 -9.41
C GLY A 28 -16.50 5.32 -10.57
N LEU A 29 -15.20 5.61 -10.77
CA LEU A 29 -14.38 4.97 -11.79
C LEU A 29 -13.54 3.84 -11.21
N LYS A 30 -13.61 2.66 -11.83
CA LYS A 30 -12.73 1.52 -11.58
C LYS A 30 -11.97 1.17 -12.86
N LEU A 31 -10.64 1.09 -12.77
CA LEU A 31 -9.76 0.62 -13.85
C LEU A 31 -9.19 -0.74 -13.45
N GLU A 32 -9.41 -1.76 -14.28
CA GLU A 32 -8.83 -3.09 -14.12
C GLU A 32 -7.86 -3.37 -15.26
N VAL A 33 -6.57 -3.59 -14.95
CA VAL A 33 -5.54 -3.93 -15.91
C VAL A 33 -5.09 -5.37 -15.72
N SER A 34 -5.29 -6.18 -16.74
CA SER A 34 -4.70 -7.52 -16.85
C SER A 34 -3.40 -7.42 -17.66
N GLY A 35 -2.29 -7.20 -16.96
CA GLY A 35 -0.99 -6.90 -17.57
C GLY A 35 -0.12 -6.11 -16.61
N ASP A 36 0.43 -5.01 -17.06
CA ASP A 36 1.29 -4.12 -16.27
C ASP A 36 1.02 -2.64 -16.57
N ALA A 37 1.61 -1.74 -15.79
CA ALA A 37 1.56 -0.30 -16.03
C ALA A 37 2.91 0.34 -15.71
N ASN A 38 3.17 1.49 -16.29
CA ASN A 38 4.43 2.21 -16.15
C ASN A 38 4.38 3.20 -14.97
N ASP A 39 5.15 4.26 -14.98
CA ASP A 39 5.28 5.22 -13.89
C ASP A 39 4.00 6.04 -13.65
N TYR A 40 3.89 6.62 -12.45
CA TYR A 40 2.82 7.54 -12.03
C TYR A 40 1.40 6.95 -12.04
N VAL A 41 1.25 5.64 -11.86
CA VAL A 41 -0.08 5.04 -11.69
C VAL A 41 -0.81 5.72 -10.53
N GLY A 42 -2.04 6.14 -10.76
CA GLY A 42 -2.88 6.79 -9.75
C GLY A 42 -2.38 8.17 -9.28
N LYS A 43 -1.55 8.86 -10.08
CA LYS A 43 -1.15 10.24 -9.77
C LYS A 43 -2.39 11.11 -9.53
N GLY A 44 -2.48 11.75 -8.34
CA GLY A 44 -3.63 12.59 -7.99
C GLY A 44 -4.95 11.83 -7.91
N LEU A 45 -4.95 10.51 -7.68
CA LEU A 45 -6.16 9.71 -7.47
C LEU A 45 -7.04 10.36 -6.40
N SER A 46 -8.33 10.53 -6.68
CA SER A 46 -9.26 11.27 -5.82
C SER A 46 -10.58 10.53 -5.57
N GLY A 47 -10.51 9.21 -5.39
CA GLY A 47 -11.66 8.37 -5.00
C GLY A 47 -11.98 7.23 -5.95
N GLY A 48 -11.27 7.10 -7.07
CA GLY A 48 -11.39 5.94 -7.96
C GLY A 48 -10.71 4.68 -7.40
N MET A 49 -10.88 3.58 -8.10
CA MET A 49 -10.19 2.32 -7.82
C MET A 49 -9.34 1.91 -9.01
N ILE A 50 -8.10 1.49 -8.75
CA ILE A 50 -7.18 0.96 -9.75
C ILE A 50 -6.75 -0.43 -9.33
N VAL A 51 -6.91 -1.39 -10.23
CA VAL A 51 -6.51 -2.79 -10.03
C VAL A 51 -5.53 -3.17 -11.14
N VAL A 52 -4.35 -3.67 -10.77
CA VAL A 52 -3.35 -4.16 -11.72
C VAL A 52 -2.95 -5.57 -11.31
N ARG A 53 -3.06 -6.51 -12.23
CA ARG A 53 -2.67 -7.90 -12.00
C ARG A 53 -2.03 -8.50 -13.25
N PRO A 54 -1.13 -9.48 -13.11
CA PRO A 54 -0.58 -10.18 -14.27
C PRO A 54 -1.68 -10.75 -15.17
N ALA A 55 -1.42 -10.82 -16.45
CA ALA A 55 -2.33 -11.51 -17.37
C ALA A 55 -2.50 -12.97 -16.94
N LEU A 56 -3.71 -13.52 -17.08
CA LEU A 56 -4.03 -14.92 -16.69
C LEU A 56 -3.11 -15.97 -17.32
N ALA A 57 -2.60 -15.68 -18.53
CA ALA A 57 -1.64 -16.55 -19.22
C ALA A 57 -0.19 -16.35 -18.77
N SER A 58 0.08 -15.38 -17.89
CA SER A 58 1.43 -15.09 -17.39
C SER A 58 1.90 -16.22 -16.46
N ARG A 59 3.17 -16.61 -16.64
CA ARG A 59 3.85 -17.54 -15.74
C ARG A 59 4.72 -16.82 -14.69
N LEU A 60 4.61 -15.51 -14.62
CA LEU A 60 5.38 -14.69 -13.68
C LEU A 60 4.86 -14.93 -12.26
N VAL A 61 5.76 -15.08 -11.32
CA VAL A 61 5.45 -15.05 -9.89
C VAL A 61 5.24 -13.58 -9.52
N ALA A 62 3.99 -13.17 -9.32
CA ALA A 62 3.60 -11.78 -9.10
C ALA A 62 4.48 -11.07 -8.06
N ALA A 63 4.62 -11.68 -6.90
CA ALA A 63 5.39 -11.13 -5.77
C ALA A 63 6.89 -10.90 -6.03
N GLN A 64 7.44 -11.44 -7.11
CA GLN A 64 8.86 -11.29 -7.49
C GLN A 64 9.05 -10.30 -8.65
N ASN A 65 7.98 -9.87 -9.29
CA ASN A 65 8.03 -9.06 -10.49
C ASN A 65 7.42 -7.67 -10.27
N THR A 66 8.05 -6.66 -10.87
CA THR A 66 7.51 -5.29 -10.89
C THR A 66 6.40 -5.23 -11.91
N ILE A 67 5.21 -4.82 -11.47
CA ILE A 67 4.00 -4.75 -12.30
C ILE A 67 3.53 -3.29 -12.50
N ILE A 68 3.94 -2.38 -11.63
CA ILE A 68 3.72 -0.94 -11.74
C ILE A 68 5.03 -0.21 -11.52
N GLY A 69 5.23 0.89 -12.24
CA GLY A 69 6.51 1.62 -12.24
C GLY A 69 6.76 2.45 -10.99
N ASN A 70 7.47 3.56 -11.18
CA ASN A 70 7.90 4.47 -10.12
C ASN A 70 6.83 5.52 -9.78
N THR A 71 6.96 6.15 -8.62
CA THR A 71 6.18 7.33 -8.21
C THR A 71 4.66 7.10 -8.26
N VAL A 72 4.25 5.90 -7.92
CA VAL A 72 2.84 5.50 -7.86
C VAL A 72 2.11 6.29 -6.78
N LEU A 73 0.84 6.67 -7.02
CA LEU A 73 -0.03 7.45 -6.11
C LEU A 73 0.52 8.84 -5.71
N TYR A 74 1.40 9.42 -6.51
CA TYR A 74 1.91 10.76 -6.24
C TYR A 74 0.78 11.76 -6.04
N GLY A 75 0.69 12.32 -4.81
CA GLY A 75 -0.34 13.30 -4.46
C GLY A 75 -1.78 12.77 -4.48
N ALA A 76 -1.99 11.46 -4.36
CA ALA A 76 -3.32 10.88 -4.24
C ALA A 76 -4.00 11.32 -2.95
N THR A 77 -5.29 11.66 -3.01
CA THR A 77 -6.07 12.20 -1.88
C THR A 77 -7.14 11.25 -1.37
N ALA A 78 -7.56 10.28 -2.17
CA ALA A 78 -8.58 9.27 -1.81
C ALA A 78 -8.58 8.14 -2.84
N GLY A 79 -9.27 7.05 -2.56
CA GLY A 79 -9.46 5.92 -3.46
C GLY A 79 -8.59 4.72 -3.12
N TYR A 80 -8.58 3.74 -4.01
CA TYR A 80 -7.92 2.45 -3.77
C TYR A 80 -7.01 2.08 -4.94
N LEU A 81 -5.87 1.48 -4.61
CA LEU A 81 -4.99 0.83 -5.57
C LEU A 81 -4.62 -0.57 -5.06
N PHE A 82 -4.88 -1.59 -5.87
CA PHE A 82 -4.50 -2.97 -5.61
C PHE A 82 -3.64 -3.47 -6.76
N ALA A 83 -2.39 -3.89 -6.46
CA ALA A 83 -1.49 -4.42 -7.48
C ALA A 83 -0.88 -5.75 -7.03
N ALA A 84 -1.24 -6.83 -7.73
CA ALA A 84 -0.60 -8.14 -7.53
C ALA A 84 0.77 -8.14 -8.21
N GLY A 85 1.76 -7.67 -7.49
CA GLY A 85 3.14 -7.51 -7.90
C GLY A 85 3.82 -6.34 -7.19
N ARG A 86 5.05 -6.07 -7.58
CA ARG A 86 5.87 -5.03 -6.97
C ARG A 86 5.66 -3.68 -7.65
N ALA A 87 5.85 -2.61 -6.90
CA ALA A 87 6.00 -1.27 -7.42
C ALA A 87 7.50 -0.90 -7.54
N GLY A 88 7.79 0.08 -8.37
CA GLY A 88 9.11 0.69 -8.45
C GLY A 88 9.47 1.55 -7.24
N GLU A 89 10.37 2.50 -7.44
CA GLU A 89 10.81 3.45 -6.42
C GLU A 89 9.78 4.55 -6.16
N ARG A 90 9.86 5.18 -4.98
CA ARG A 90 8.98 6.29 -4.57
C ARG A 90 7.50 5.94 -4.63
N PHE A 91 7.19 4.67 -4.34
CA PHE A 91 5.82 4.21 -4.19
C PHE A 91 5.10 4.99 -3.08
N ALA A 92 3.84 5.40 -3.32
CA ALA A 92 3.01 6.19 -2.41
C ALA A 92 3.64 7.53 -1.94
N VAL A 93 4.60 8.07 -2.70
CA VAL A 93 5.19 9.38 -2.42
C VAL A 93 4.11 10.45 -2.40
N ARG A 94 4.08 11.25 -1.31
CA ARG A 94 3.07 12.30 -1.07
C ARG A 94 1.61 11.81 -1.18
N ASN A 95 1.36 10.53 -0.91
CA ASN A 95 -0.01 10.05 -0.73
C ASN A 95 -0.61 10.73 0.50
N SER A 96 -1.81 11.29 0.38
CA SER A 96 -2.48 12.01 1.46
C SER A 96 -3.84 11.41 1.87
N GLY A 97 -4.28 10.29 1.25
CA GLY A 97 -5.56 9.69 1.64
C GLY A 97 -5.95 8.40 0.92
N ALA A 98 -5.24 7.98 -0.12
CA ALA A 98 -5.54 6.72 -0.79
C ALA A 98 -5.10 5.51 0.03
N HIS A 99 -5.83 4.39 -0.12
CA HIS A 99 -5.49 3.09 0.44
C HIS A 99 -4.87 2.21 -0.64
N VAL A 100 -3.80 1.51 -0.30
CA VAL A 100 -3.08 0.72 -1.29
C VAL A 100 -2.54 -0.57 -0.72
N VAL A 101 -2.60 -1.63 -1.54
CA VAL A 101 -1.94 -2.92 -1.25
C VAL A 101 -1.11 -3.35 -2.44
N ILE A 102 0.15 -3.68 -2.19
CA ILE A 102 1.12 -4.18 -3.18
C ILE A 102 1.99 -5.31 -2.61
N GLU A 103 2.74 -6.00 -3.45
CA GLU A 103 3.55 -7.14 -3.05
C GLU A 103 5.06 -6.84 -2.94
N GLY A 104 5.42 -5.57 -2.83
CA GLY A 104 6.77 -5.07 -2.62
C GLY A 104 7.02 -3.75 -3.32
N CYS A 105 8.07 -3.01 -2.94
CA CYS A 105 8.44 -1.77 -3.60
C CYS A 105 9.95 -1.51 -3.58
N GLY A 106 10.38 -0.57 -4.41
CA GLY A 106 11.74 -0.02 -4.43
C GLY A 106 12.02 0.92 -3.25
N SER A 107 13.11 1.67 -3.36
CA SER A 107 13.55 2.64 -2.34
C SER A 107 12.61 3.85 -2.24
N ASN A 108 12.66 4.55 -1.11
CA ASN A 108 11.87 5.75 -0.82
C ASN A 108 10.34 5.55 -0.89
N GLY A 109 9.85 4.34 -0.61
CA GLY A 109 8.40 4.10 -0.47
C GLY A 109 7.81 4.96 0.64
N CYS A 110 6.58 5.46 0.46
CA CYS A 110 5.86 6.35 1.39
C CYS A 110 6.61 7.65 1.75
N GLU A 111 7.58 8.08 0.93
CA GLU A 111 8.31 9.32 1.13
C GLU A 111 7.34 10.51 1.14
N TYR A 112 7.41 11.36 2.19
CA TYR A 112 6.49 12.50 2.40
C TYR A 112 5.00 12.15 2.38
N MET A 113 4.61 10.94 2.68
CA MET A 113 3.21 10.56 2.84
C MET A 113 2.58 11.32 4.01
N THR A 114 1.39 11.87 3.81
CA THR A 114 0.68 12.70 4.78
C THR A 114 -0.66 12.11 5.24
N GLY A 115 -1.11 11.01 4.64
CA GLY A 115 -2.37 10.34 4.98
C GLY A 115 -2.60 9.08 4.15
N GLY A 116 -3.69 8.38 4.43
CA GLY A 116 -4.01 7.12 3.79
C GLY A 116 -3.37 5.91 4.45
N VAL A 117 -3.47 4.76 3.80
CA VAL A 117 -2.93 3.49 4.31
C VAL A 117 -2.17 2.76 3.21
N ALA A 118 -0.95 2.30 3.52
CA ALA A 118 -0.13 1.51 2.61
C ALA A 118 0.16 0.14 3.21
N VAL A 119 -0.23 -0.93 2.51
CA VAL A 119 0.08 -2.32 2.88
C VAL A 119 1.05 -2.90 1.86
N ILE A 120 2.20 -3.37 2.33
CA ILE A 120 3.23 -3.98 1.50
C ILE A 120 3.44 -5.43 1.94
N LEU A 121 3.03 -6.37 1.09
CA LEU A 121 3.04 -7.80 1.35
C LEU A 121 4.39 -8.46 1.00
N GLY A 122 5.44 -7.67 0.81
CA GLY A 122 6.77 -8.17 0.46
C GLY A 122 7.87 -7.17 0.74
N SER A 123 9.05 -7.38 0.14
CA SER A 123 10.23 -6.59 0.46
C SER A 123 10.08 -5.12 0.07
N ILE A 124 10.65 -4.25 0.88
CA ILE A 124 10.79 -2.81 0.64
C ILE A 124 12.23 -2.45 0.30
N GLY A 125 12.43 -1.34 -0.40
CA GLY A 125 13.76 -0.73 -0.61
C GLY A 125 14.21 0.12 0.58
N ALA A 126 15.37 0.75 0.45
CA ALA A 126 15.96 1.60 1.48
C ALA A 126 15.14 2.90 1.71
N ASN A 127 15.35 3.53 2.87
CA ASN A 127 14.82 4.84 3.21
C ASN A 127 13.28 4.93 3.16
N PHE A 128 12.59 3.85 3.51
CA PHE A 128 11.13 3.81 3.50
C PHE A 128 10.55 4.75 4.55
N GLY A 129 9.53 5.51 4.17
CA GLY A 129 8.82 6.46 5.05
C GLY A 129 9.59 7.75 5.37
N ALA A 130 10.62 8.08 4.61
CA ALA A 130 11.37 9.33 4.80
C ALA A 130 10.46 10.55 4.73
N GLY A 131 10.49 11.41 5.76
CA GLY A 131 9.65 12.60 5.83
C GLY A 131 8.14 12.33 5.90
N MET A 132 7.73 11.11 6.22
CA MET A 132 6.32 10.77 6.42
C MET A 132 5.77 11.50 7.66
N THR A 133 4.66 12.21 7.51
CA THR A 133 4.02 13.02 8.56
C THR A 133 2.59 12.60 8.88
N GLY A 134 2.02 11.67 8.11
CA GLY A 134 0.66 11.16 8.35
C GLY A 134 0.40 9.85 7.64
N GLY A 135 -0.72 9.21 8.00
CA GLY A 135 -1.10 7.91 7.47
C GLY A 135 -0.51 6.73 8.25
N MET A 136 -0.80 5.53 7.76
CA MET A 136 -0.40 4.26 8.37
C MET A 136 0.25 3.35 7.34
N GLY A 137 1.31 2.66 7.71
CA GLY A 137 1.91 1.61 6.89
C GLY A 137 1.88 0.26 7.60
N TYR A 138 1.67 -0.81 6.83
CA TYR A 138 1.78 -2.20 7.29
C TYR A 138 2.74 -2.93 6.37
N LEU A 139 3.76 -3.53 6.95
CA LEU A 139 4.80 -4.25 6.21
C LEU A 139 4.82 -5.71 6.65
N TYR A 140 4.67 -6.61 5.70
CA TYR A 140 4.87 -8.02 5.94
C TYR A 140 6.36 -8.34 5.92
N ASP A 141 6.90 -8.72 7.09
CA ASP A 141 8.33 -8.87 7.35
C ASP A 141 8.64 -10.23 8.01
N PRO A 142 8.46 -11.34 7.31
CA PRO A 142 8.71 -12.66 7.86
C PRO A 142 10.19 -12.91 8.23
N ASP A 143 11.10 -12.17 7.61
CA ASP A 143 12.55 -12.32 7.79
C ASP A 143 13.14 -11.33 8.80
N GLY A 144 12.35 -10.37 9.31
CA GLY A 144 12.78 -9.37 10.29
C GLY A 144 13.75 -8.31 9.75
N VAL A 145 13.76 -8.08 8.42
CA VAL A 145 14.72 -7.18 7.77
C VAL A 145 14.18 -5.80 7.46
N ALA A 146 12.85 -5.61 7.48
CA ALA A 146 12.22 -4.37 7.06
C ALA A 146 12.64 -3.18 7.94
N THR A 147 12.79 -3.37 9.24
CA THR A 147 13.19 -2.31 10.18
C THR A 147 14.51 -1.63 9.78
N SER A 148 15.47 -2.38 9.24
CA SER A 148 16.76 -1.84 8.77
C SER A 148 16.64 -0.94 7.53
N ARG A 149 15.48 -0.96 6.87
CA ARG A 149 15.20 -0.19 5.66
C ARG A 149 14.31 1.02 5.91
N LEU A 150 13.75 1.14 7.14
CA LEU A 150 12.91 2.27 7.53
C LEU A 150 13.74 3.52 7.81
N ASN A 151 13.16 4.68 7.52
CA ASN A 151 13.69 5.95 8.02
C ASN A 151 13.15 6.20 9.43
N MET A 152 13.89 5.77 10.46
CA MET A 152 13.47 5.86 11.87
C MET A 152 13.57 7.26 12.46
N GLU A 153 14.04 8.25 11.71
CA GLU A 153 14.08 9.64 12.18
C GLU A 153 12.67 10.16 12.52
N THR A 154 11.71 9.90 11.66
CA THR A 154 10.33 10.41 11.81
C THR A 154 9.31 9.32 12.17
N LEU A 155 9.68 8.05 12.11
CA LEU A 155 8.77 6.92 12.28
C LEU A 155 8.93 6.22 13.63
N VAL A 156 7.84 5.59 14.05
CA VAL A 156 7.85 4.45 15.00
C VAL A 156 7.41 3.20 14.26
N SER A 157 7.91 2.05 14.70
CA SER A 157 7.45 0.74 14.23
C SER A 157 7.09 -0.13 15.42
N CYS A 158 6.03 -0.91 15.29
CA CYS A 158 5.56 -1.83 16.33
C CYS A 158 4.80 -3.00 15.71
N PRO A 159 4.57 -4.10 16.45
CA PRO A 159 3.64 -5.14 16.03
C PRO A 159 2.21 -4.61 15.87
N VAL A 160 1.41 -5.25 15.02
CA VAL A 160 -0.03 -4.92 14.85
C VAL A 160 -0.81 -5.56 15.99
N ALA A 161 -0.79 -4.93 17.18
CA ALA A 161 -1.32 -5.52 18.42
C ALA A 161 -2.80 -5.20 18.67
N VAL A 162 -3.30 -4.05 18.21
CA VAL A 162 -4.65 -3.56 18.53
C VAL A 162 -5.67 -4.10 17.55
N PRO A 163 -6.82 -4.66 17.99
CA PRO A 163 -7.84 -5.26 17.13
C PRO A 163 -8.34 -4.34 16.02
N HIS A 164 -8.45 -3.04 16.27
CA HIS A 164 -8.83 -2.06 15.25
C HIS A 164 -7.87 -2.08 14.04
N TRP A 165 -6.56 -2.04 14.31
CA TRP A 165 -5.54 -2.03 13.26
C TRP A 165 -5.41 -3.39 12.56
N GLN A 166 -5.61 -4.49 13.32
CA GLN A 166 -5.68 -5.84 12.74
C GLN A 166 -6.86 -5.97 11.78
N GLY A 167 -8.03 -5.44 12.16
CA GLY A 167 -9.21 -5.42 11.31
C GLY A 167 -8.99 -4.62 10.02
N GLN A 168 -8.44 -3.42 10.12
CA GLN A 168 -8.11 -2.59 8.94
C GLN A 168 -7.13 -3.27 8.00
N LEU A 169 -6.07 -3.87 8.54
CA LEU A 169 -5.08 -4.61 7.76
C LEU A 169 -5.72 -5.79 7.03
N LYS A 170 -6.51 -6.59 7.76
CA LYS A 170 -7.18 -7.78 7.21
C LYS A 170 -8.13 -7.42 6.09
N GLU A 171 -8.99 -6.42 6.28
CA GLU A 171 -9.95 -5.94 5.28
C GLU A 171 -9.27 -5.49 3.99
N LEU A 172 -8.13 -4.79 4.09
CA LEU A 172 -7.37 -4.36 2.93
C LEU A 172 -6.74 -5.55 2.18
N ILE A 173 -6.23 -6.55 2.90
CA ILE A 173 -5.68 -7.77 2.28
C ILE A 173 -6.79 -8.60 1.65
N GLU A 174 -7.96 -8.72 2.28
CA GLU A 174 -9.13 -9.39 1.72
C GLU A 174 -9.58 -8.72 0.42
N SER A 175 -9.67 -7.39 0.43
CA SER A 175 -10.01 -6.61 -0.77
C SER A 175 -8.97 -6.82 -1.88
N HIS A 176 -7.69 -6.81 -1.53
CA HIS A 176 -6.62 -7.05 -2.49
C HIS A 176 -6.69 -8.46 -3.09
N ALA A 177 -6.92 -9.49 -2.28
CA ALA A 177 -7.07 -10.86 -2.77
C ALA A 177 -8.26 -10.99 -3.72
N ALA A 178 -9.41 -10.40 -3.35
CA ALA A 178 -10.63 -10.45 -4.17
C ALA A 178 -10.49 -9.72 -5.51
N GLU A 179 -9.79 -8.59 -5.54
CA GLU A 179 -9.65 -7.75 -6.72
C GLU A 179 -8.54 -8.25 -7.68
N THR A 180 -7.51 -8.88 -7.15
CA THR A 180 -6.32 -9.20 -7.94
C THR A 180 -6.08 -10.69 -8.14
N ASP A 181 -6.81 -11.56 -7.45
CA ASP A 181 -6.54 -13.01 -7.36
C ASP A 181 -5.11 -13.30 -6.81
N SER A 182 -4.59 -12.44 -5.91
CA SER A 182 -3.25 -12.57 -5.34
C SER A 182 -3.11 -13.87 -4.54
N GLU A 183 -2.22 -14.75 -5.00
CA GLU A 183 -1.86 -15.97 -4.28
C GLU A 183 -1.20 -15.66 -2.93
N ARG A 184 -0.34 -14.65 -2.89
CA ARG A 184 0.32 -14.20 -1.65
C ARG A 184 -0.69 -13.72 -0.61
N ALA A 185 -1.62 -12.87 -0.99
CA ALA A 185 -2.67 -12.39 -0.08
C ALA A 185 -3.55 -13.54 0.40
N SER A 186 -3.92 -14.45 -0.49
CA SER A 186 -4.72 -15.64 -0.16
C SER A 186 -4.01 -16.54 0.86
N ASN A 187 -2.70 -16.78 0.68
CA ASN A 187 -1.91 -17.59 1.62
C ASN A 187 -1.80 -16.93 3.00
N ILE A 188 -1.62 -15.62 3.07
CA ILE A 188 -1.60 -14.85 4.33
C ILE A 188 -2.95 -14.97 5.04
N LEU A 189 -4.05 -14.79 4.32
CA LEU A 189 -5.40 -14.86 4.90
C LEU A 189 -5.77 -16.27 5.40
N GLN A 190 -5.37 -17.32 4.68
CA GLN A 190 -5.60 -18.71 5.10
C GLN A 190 -4.89 -19.07 6.40
N ASN A 191 -3.76 -18.40 6.70
CA ASN A 191 -2.96 -18.65 7.90
C ASN A 191 -2.90 -17.39 8.79
N TRP A 192 -3.97 -16.60 8.81
CA TRP A 192 -4.00 -15.25 9.39
C TRP A 192 -3.42 -15.15 10.79
N ASP A 193 -3.80 -16.02 11.71
CA ASP A 193 -3.36 -15.96 13.11
C ASP A 193 -1.83 -16.15 13.24
N LEU A 194 -1.24 -16.93 12.36
CA LEU A 194 0.22 -17.14 12.30
C LEU A 194 0.91 -15.98 11.58
N GLU A 195 0.34 -15.54 10.46
CA GLU A 195 0.95 -14.53 9.59
C GLU A 195 0.85 -13.11 10.17
N LEU A 196 -0.18 -12.82 10.96
CA LEU A 196 -0.36 -11.51 11.60
C LEU A 196 0.87 -11.12 12.44
N SER A 197 1.49 -12.08 13.14
CA SER A 197 2.67 -11.84 13.97
C SER A 197 3.91 -11.39 13.18
N LYS A 198 3.92 -11.58 11.85
CA LYS A 198 5.00 -11.19 10.94
C LYS A 198 4.79 -9.79 10.35
N PHE A 199 3.68 -9.13 10.68
CA PHE A 199 3.46 -7.75 10.26
C PHE A 199 4.02 -6.76 11.27
N ILE A 200 4.65 -5.72 10.73
CA ILE A 200 4.97 -4.51 11.48
C ILE A 200 4.09 -3.36 10.98
N GLN A 201 3.64 -2.56 11.96
CA GLN A 201 2.90 -1.33 11.73
C GLN A 201 3.84 -0.15 11.88
N ILE A 202 3.81 0.80 10.94
CA ILE A 202 4.60 2.02 11.00
C ILE A 202 3.69 3.25 11.05
N CYS A 203 4.07 4.20 11.86
CA CYS A 203 3.33 5.44 12.05
C CYS A 203 4.30 6.62 12.28
N PRO A 204 4.02 7.82 11.76
CA PRO A 204 4.80 9.01 12.12
C PRO A 204 4.74 9.32 13.61
N LYS A 205 5.87 9.66 14.21
CA LYS A 205 5.96 10.03 15.64
C LYS A 205 4.97 11.14 16.04
N GLU A 206 4.80 12.13 15.18
CA GLU A 206 3.89 13.26 15.43
C GLU A 206 2.39 12.91 15.37
N MET A 207 2.05 11.72 14.86
CA MET A 207 0.67 11.22 14.81
C MET A 207 0.25 10.48 16.07
N LEU A 208 1.19 10.01 16.90
CA LEU A 208 0.89 9.14 18.04
C LEU A 208 -0.18 9.70 18.97
N ASN A 209 -0.09 11.00 19.29
CA ASN A 209 -1.05 11.68 20.17
C ASN A 209 -2.35 12.10 19.46
N LYS A 210 -2.45 11.89 18.15
CA LYS A 210 -3.62 12.25 17.32
C LYS A 210 -4.44 11.03 16.92
N LEU A 211 -3.92 9.82 17.15
CA LEU A 211 -4.61 8.59 16.80
C LEU A 211 -5.82 8.37 17.72
N ILE A 212 -6.99 8.13 17.12
CA ILE A 212 -8.21 7.75 17.85
C ILE A 212 -8.02 6.40 18.54
N HIS A 213 -7.31 5.48 17.90
CA HIS A 213 -6.92 4.19 18.45
C HIS A 213 -5.39 4.17 18.64
N PRO A 214 -4.89 4.08 19.88
CA PRO A 214 -3.44 3.99 20.14
C PRO A 214 -2.86 2.72 19.52
N LEU A 215 -1.54 2.70 19.32
CA LEU A 215 -0.86 1.53 18.74
C LEU A 215 -0.72 0.33 19.68
N GLY A 216 -1.04 0.49 20.98
CA GLY A 216 -1.07 -0.61 21.94
C GLY A 216 0.28 -1.01 22.52
N VAL A 217 1.35 -0.31 22.16
CA VAL A 217 2.69 -0.52 22.75
C VAL A 217 3.16 0.83 23.27
N GLU A 218 3.75 0.87 24.46
CA GLU A 218 4.55 2.01 24.86
C GLU A 218 5.63 2.19 23.79
N ALA A 219 5.52 3.27 23.02
CA ALA A 219 6.49 3.58 22.00
C ALA A 219 7.86 3.66 22.69
N THR A 220 8.71 2.70 22.44
CA THR A 220 10.10 2.75 22.86
C THR A 220 10.71 3.95 22.17
N SER A 221 10.61 5.11 22.81
CA SER A 221 11.36 6.30 22.45
C SER A 221 12.83 5.97 22.70
N ILE A 222 13.59 5.80 21.64
CA ILE A 222 15.04 5.86 21.73
C ILE A 222 15.34 7.28 22.21
N PRO A 223 16.08 7.47 23.36
CA PRO A 223 16.49 8.80 23.78
C PRO A 223 17.29 9.45 22.65
N ALA A 224 16.98 10.70 22.35
CA ALA A 224 17.86 11.54 21.54
C ALA A 224 19.17 11.71 22.31
N GLU A 225 20.28 11.20 21.79
CA GLU A 225 21.63 11.61 22.15
C GLU A 225 21.99 12.93 21.47
#